data_e59cbf6eb87da0bc4bbbdfc54b9eaa11
#
_entry.id   e59cbf6eb87da0bc4bbbdfc54b9eaa11
#
_cell.length_a   1.000
_cell.length_b   1.000
_cell.length_c   1.000
_cell.angle_alpha   90.00
_cell.angle_beta   90.00
_cell.angle_gamma   90.00
#
_symmetry.space_group_name_H-M   'P 1'
#
loop_
_entity.id
_entity.type
_entity.pdbx_description
1 polymer ?
#
loop_
_entity_poly.entity_id
_entity_poly.type
_entity_poly.pdbx_seq_one_letter_code
_entity_poly.pdbx_strand_id
1 'polypeptide(L)'
;ATIQKYAAYEEGKSLSSVLPKPTLDKLDNLLSLTGGSVQTLEQSEPWMVSLSLVLGITNAMGFKAELGLDRHLMARAAAAGKPSGGLETIEDQMKAMDAAPHAEQADGLDEFLDDPKQAIKQMQDMHGWWRSGDVDKLDSEMRAEMARKTPESYRLPDVDRHNAWLPEGE
;
A
#
# COMPACT_ATOMS: atom_id res chain seq x y z
N ALA A 1 9.88 -9.74 -12.92
CA ALA A 1 9.40 -11.13 -12.92
C ALA A 1 8.64 -11.45 -11.62
N THR A 2 9.24 -11.30 -10.42
CA THR A 2 8.60 -11.71 -9.15
C THR A 2 7.33 -10.91 -8.82
N ILE A 3 7.39 -9.58 -8.87
CA ILE A 3 6.22 -8.73 -8.60
C ILE A 3 5.06 -9.08 -9.55
N GLN A 4 5.33 -9.22 -10.83
CA GLN A 4 4.31 -9.51 -11.83
C GLN A 4 3.60 -10.85 -11.60
N LYS A 5 4.27 -11.82 -11.00
CA LYS A 5 3.70 -13.13 -10.67
C LYS A 5 2.56 -13.03 -9.63
N TYR A 6 2.64 -12.08 -8.71
CA TYR A 6 1.68 -11.88 -7.62
C TYR A 6 0.74 -10.69 -7.85
N ALA A 7 1.09 -9.79 -8.75
CA ALA A 7 0.34 -8.58 -9.03
C ALA A 7 -0.57 -8.68 -10.25
N ALA A 8 -0.45 -9.75 -11.02
CA ALA A 8 -1.22 -9.97 -12.23
C ALA A 8 -2.11 -11.20 -12.09
N TYR A 9 -3.33 -11.08 -12.58
CA TYR A 9 -4.24 -12.21 -12.63
C TYR A 9 -3.71 -13.36 -13.48
N GLU A 10 -4.07 -14.56 -13.06
CA GLU A 10 -3.93 -15.75 -13.89
C GLU A 10 -4.85 -15.68 -15.12
N GLU A 11 -4.57 -16.51 -16.12
CA GLU A 11 -5.33 -16.55 -17.37
C GLU A 11 -6.83 -16.77 -17.11
N GLY A 12 -7.67 -15.94 -17.71
CA GLY A 12 -9.12 -15.98 -17.59
C GLY A 12 -9.74 -15.10 -16.51
N LYS A 13 -8.93 -14.43 -15.67
CA LYS A 13 -9.41 -13.39 -14.76
C LYS A 13 -8.96 -12.01 -15.22
N SER A 14 -9.73 -10.98 -14.84
CA SER A 14 -9.39 -9.58 -15.10
C SER A 14 -9.94 -8.70 -14.02
N LEU A 15 -9.43 -7.47 -13.92
CA LEU A 15 -9.91 -6.48 -12.98
C LEU A 15 -11.43 -6.27 -13.12
N SER A 16 -11.93 -6.16 -14.36
CA SER A 16 -13.36 -6.03 -14.65
C SER A 16 -14.20 -7.24 -14.25
N SER A 17 -13.60 -8.43 -14.09
CA SER A 17 -14.31 -9.63 -13.63
C SER A 17 -14.42 -9.73 -12.11
N VAL A 18 -13.61 -8.97 -11.38
CA VAL A 18 -13.51 -9.00 -9.90
C VAL A 18 -14.15 -7.78 -9.28
N LEU A 19 -13.92 -6.59 -9.84
CA LEU A 19 -14.47 -5.36 -9.29
C LEU A 19 -15.95 -5.17 -9.63
N PRO A 20 -16.77 -4.69 -8.68
CA PRO A 20 -18.12 -4.23 -8.97
C PRO A 20 -18.10 -3.10 -10.01
N LYS A 21 -19.14 -3.06 -10.87
CA LYS A 21 -19.22 -2.03 -11.91
C LYS A 21 -19.13 -0.59 -11.37
N PRO A 22 -19.78 -0.22 -10.23
CA PRO A 22 -19.63 1.12 -9.67
C PRO A 22 -18.19 1.48 -9.34
N THR A 23 -17.41 0.53 -8.79
CA THR A 23 -15.99 0.72 -8.48
C THR A 23 -15.15 0.91 -9.74
N LEU A 24 -15.43 0.13 -10.79
CA LEU A 24 -14.80 0.31 -12.10
C LEU A 24 -15.08 1.70 -12.70
N ASP A 25 -16.33 2.15 -12.61
CA ASP A 25 -16.72 3.47 -13.12
C ASP A 25 -16.01 4.61 -12.34
N LYS A 26 -15.87 4.48 -11.02
CA LYS A 26 -15.09 5.43 -10.20
C LYS A 26 -13.61 5.43 -10.59
N LEU A 27 -13.03 4.24 -10.78
CA LEU A 27 -11.63 4.08 -11.17
C LEU A 27 -11.36 4.68 -12.56
N ASP A 28 -12.21 4.39 -13.53
CA ASP A 28 -12.07 4.93 -14.90
C ASP A 28 -12.21 6.46 -14.92
N ASN A 29 -13.15 7.00 -14.13
CA ASN A 29 -13.29 8.45 -13.97
C ASN A 29 -12.01 9.07 -13.37
N LEU A 30 -11.42 8.47 -12.35
CA LEU A 30 -10.18 8.98 -11.75
C LEU A 30 -9.01 8.91 -12.75
N LEU A 31 -8.85 7.79 -13.44
CA LEU A 31 -7.77 7.61 -14.42
C LEU A 31 -7.90 8.55 -15.62
N SER A 32 -9.12 8.80 -16.07
CA SER A 32 -9.38 9.67 -17.22
C SER A 32 -8.91 11.12 -16.99
N LEU A 33 -8.85 11.57 -15.73
CA LEU A 33 -8.31 12.89 -15.37
C LEU A 33 -6.83 13.07 -15.74
N THR A 34 -6.11 11.97 -15.86
CA THR A 34 -4.69 11.93 -16.23
C THR A 34 -4.44 11.32 -17.61
N GLY A 35 -5.52 11.08 -18.39
CA GLY A 35 -5.44 10.45 -19.69
C GLY A 35 -5.24 8.94 -19.67
N GLY A 36 -5.42 8.31 -18.50
CA GLY A 36 -5.40 6.85 -18.32
C GLY A 36 -6.77 6.20 -18.57
N SER A 37 -6.82 4.89 -18.45
CA SER A 37 -8.03 4.07 -18.65
C SER A 37 -7.91 2.76 -17.88
N VAL A 38 -9.03 2.23 -17.41
CA VAL A 38 -9.12 0.93 -16.72
C VAL A 38 -8.55 -0.21 -17.58
N GLN A 39 -8.69 -0.15 -18.91
CA GLN A 39 -8.16 -1.17 -19.81
C GLN A 39 -6.65 -1.43 -19.64
N THR A 40 -5.90 -0.42 -19.22
CA THR A 40 -4.45 -0.58 -18.97
C THR A 40 -4.15 -1.36 -17.70
N LEU A 41 -5.14 -1.54 -16.83
CA LEU A 41 -5.04 -2.20 -15.52
C LEU A 41 -5.74 -3.56 -15.48
N GLU A 42 -6.35 -4.03 -16.58
CA GLU A 42 -7.15 -5.26 -16.63
C GLU A 42 -6.44 -6.49 -16.09
N GLN A 43 -5.14 -6.59 -16.27
CA GLN A 43 -4.34 -7.73 -15.80
C GLN A 43 -3.81 -7.54 -14.37
N SER A 44 -4.12 -6.42 -13.71
CA SER A 44 -3.62 -6.11 -12.37
C SER A 44 -4.65 -6.45 -11.30
N GLU A 45 -4.21 -7.06 -10.21
CA GLU A 45 -5.04 -7.28 -9.04
C GLU A 45 -5.38 -5.98 -8.30
N PRO A 46 -6.50 -5.92 -7.54
CA PRO A 46 -6.96 -4.67 -6.93
C PRO A 46 -5.95 -4.07 -5.96
N TRP A 47 -5.17 -4.90 -5.22
CA TRP A 47 -4.12 -4.40 -4.34
C TRP A 47 -3.01 -3.66 -5.10
N MET A 48 -2.64 -4.17 -6.29
CA MET A 48 -1.63 -3.52 -7.14
C MET A 48 -2.16 -2.21 -7.74
N VAL A 49 -3.44 -2.18 -8.10
CA VAL A 49 -4.11 -0.95 -8.55
C VAL A 49 -4.08 0.08 -7.43
N SER A 50 -4.48 -0.29 -6.21
CA SER A 50 -4.45 0.59 -5.03
C SER A 50 -3.05 1.14 -4.76
N LEU A 51 -2.04 0.27 -4.76
CA LEU A 51 -0.64 0.66 -4.58
C LEU A 51 -0.19 1.66 -5.66
N SER A 52 -0.56 1.40 -6.91
CA SER A 52 -0.21 2.27 -8.05
C SER A 52 -0.84 3.66 -7.92
N LEU A 53 -2.10 3.74 -7.47
CA LEU A 53 -2.80 5.00 -7.22
C LEU A 53 -2.12 5.79 -6.08
N VAL A 54 -1.81 5.12 -4.97
CA VAL A 54 -1.11 5.73 -3.83
C VAL A 54 0.25 6.28 -4.25
N LEU A 55 1.04 5.50 -5.00
CA LEU A 55 2.33 5.94 -5.51
C LEU A 55 2.21 7.10 -6.50
N GLY A 56 1.20 7.07 -7.36
CA GLY A 56 0.91 8.17 -8.28
C GLY A 56 0.59 9.47 -7.55
N ILE A 57 -0.29 9.40 -6.55
CA ILE A 57 -0.70 10.55 -5.74
C ILE A 57 0.49 11.10 -4.93
N THR A 58 1.22 10.25 -4.23
CA THR A 58 2.38 10.67 -3.42
C THR A 58 3.45 11.33 -4.30
N ASN A 59 3.69 10.79 -5.50
CA ASN A 59 4.60 11.42 -6.46
C ASN A 59 4.09 12.80 -6.93
N ALA A 60 2.79 12.92 -7.21
CA ALA A 60 2.18 14.20 -7.57
C ALA A 60 2.24 15.23 -6.43
N MET A 61 2.23 14.79 -5.18
CA MET A 61 2.44 15.63 -3.98
C MET A 61 3.92 16.03 -3.79
N GLY A 62 4.83 15.55 -4.62
CA GLY A 62 6.27 15.86 -4.56
C GLY A 62 7.10 14.90 -3.71
N PHE A 63 6.50 13.82 -3.19
CA PHE A 63 7.28 12.78 -2.53
C PHE A 63 8.10 12.02 -3.56
N LYS A 64 9.34 11.73 -3.20
CA LYS A 64 10.30 11.04 -4.07
C LYS A 64 10.83 9.79 -3.38
N ALA A 65 10.62 8.64 -3.99
CA ALA A 65 11.03 7.35 -3.43
C ALA A 65 12.54 7.27 -3.14
N GLU A 66 13.36 7.96 -3.94
CA GLU A 66 14.81 8.03 -3.74
C GLU A 66 15.23 8.82 -2.50
N LEU A 67 14.35 9.66 -1.96
CA LEU A 67 14.58 10.44 -0.74
C LEU A 67 14.03 9.74 0.52
N GLY A 68 13.51 8.52 0.39
CA GLY A 68 13.00 7.74 1.51
C GLY A 68 14.08 7.45 2.55
N LEU A 69 13.67 7.42 3.82
CA LEU A 69 14.55 7.20 4.97
C LEU A 69 15.32 5.88 4.84
N ASP A 70 14.64 4.80 4.46
CA ASP A 70 15.25 3.47 4.29
C ASP A 70 16.39 3.51 3.27
N ARG A 71 16.15 4.09 2.11
CA ARG A 71 17.18 4.27 1.08
C ARG A 71 18.36 5.10 1.55
N HIS A 72 18.08 6.17 2.29
CA HIS A 72 19.13 7.00 2.89
C HIS A 72 20.00 6.21 3.87
N LEU A 73 19.36 5.44 4.78
CA LEU A 73 20.08 4.62 5.76
C LEU A 73 20.88 3.49 5.09
N MET A 74 20.29 2.81 4.10
CA MET A 74 20.99 1.77 3.31
C MET A 74 22.22 2.34 2.61
N ALA A 75 22.10 3.50 1.97
CA ALA A 75 23.21 4.16 1.32
C ALA A 75 24.33 4.53 2.30
N ARG A 76 23.97 5.03 3.50
CA ARG A 76 24.93 5.33 4.56
C ARG A 76 25.61 4.08 5.12
N ALA A 77 24.87 3.00 5.30
CA ALA A 77 25.41 1.71 5.75
C ALA A 77 26.44 1.19 4.73
N ALA A 78 26.09 1.20 3.44
CA ALA A 78 26.98 0.79 2.35
C ALA A 78 28.25 1.66 2.30
N ALA A 79 28.11 2.99 2.39
CA ALA A 79 29.26 3.91 2.40
C ALA A 79 30.17 3.70 3.62
N ALA A 80 29.63 3.24 4.75
CA ALA A 80 30.40 2.93 5.95
C ALA A 80 30.92 1.48 5.98
N GLY A 81 30.74 0.70 4.93
CA GLY A 81 31.14 -0.71 4.86
C GLY A 81 30.42 -1.63 5.86
N LYS A 82 29.24 -1.21 6.35
CA LYS A 82 28.44 -2.02 7.26
C LYS A 82 27.67 -3.10 6.49
N PRO A 83 27.61 -4.33 7.01
CA PRO A 83 26.76 -5.35 6.42
C PRO A 83 25.27 -4.93 6.54
N SER A 84 24.50 -5.24 5.52
CA SER A 84 23.05 -5.05 5.51
C SER A 84 22.38 -6.35 5.04
N GLY A 85 21.17 -6.60 5.54
CA GLY A 85 20.37 -7.76 5.16
C GLY A 85 18.88 -7.42 5.19
N GLY A 86 18.06 -8.23 4.52
CA GLY A 86 16.60 -8.12 4.59
C GLY A 86 16.06 -9.00 5.71
N LEU A 87 14.98 -8.59 6.34
CA LEU A 87 14.20 -9.40 7.28
C LEU A 87 13.28 -10.37 6.53
N GLU A 88 12.86 -9.99 5.32
CA GLU A 88 12.00 -10.75 4.43
C GLU A 88 12.50 -10.62 2.98
N THR A 89 12.05 -11.50 2.11
CA THR A 89 12.28 -11.39 0.67
C THR A 89 11.18 -10.58 0.00
N ILE A 90 11.48 -10.07 -1.21
CA ILE A 90 10.44 -9.44 -2.06
C ILE A 90 9.28 -10.42 -2.31
N GLU A 91 9.58 -11.71 -2.43
CA GLU A 91 8.55 -12.72 -2.64
C GLU A 91 7.63 -12.89 -1.42
N ASP A 92 8.18 -12.86 -0.21
CA ASP A 92 7.38 -12.94 1.02
C ASP A 92 6.46 -11.73 1.15
N GLN A 93 6.96 -10.53 0.85
CA GLN A 93 6.17 -9.31 0.85
C GLN A 93 5.04 -9.33 -0.20
N MET A 94 5.34 -9.79 -1.42
CA MET A 94 4.32 -9.89 -2.47
C MET A 94 3.24 -10.90 -2.11
N LYS A 95 3.61 -12.07 -1.56
CA LYS A 95 2.66 -13.07 -1.06
C LYS A 95 1.75 -12.50 0.04
N ALA A 96 2.30 -11.71 0.95
CA ALA A 96 1.51 -11.10 2.01
C ALA A 96 0.47 -10.10 1.47
N MET A 97 0.82 -9.31 0.44
CA MET A 97 -0.10 -8.39 -0.21
C MET A 97 -1.19 -9.12 -1.01
N ASP A 98 -0.83 -10.22 -1.68
CA ASP A 98 -1.73 -11.03 -2.48
C ASP A 98 -2.64 -11.95 -1.63
N ALA A 99 -2.30 -12.20 -0.37
CA ALA A 99 -3.02 -13.12 0.51
C ALA A 99 -4.42 -12.64 0.90
N ALA A 100 -4.71 -11.35 0.80
CA ALA A 100 -6.03 -10.81 1.10
C ALA A 100 -7.07 -11.29 0.06
N PRO A 101 -8.28 -11.71 0.48
CA PRO A 101 -9.34 -12.07 -0.45
C PRO A 101 -9.63 -10.92 -1.44
N HIS A 102 -9.86 -11.23 -2.71
CA HIS A 102 -10.16 -10.23 -3.74
C HIS A 102 -11.33 -9.31 -3.37
N ALA A 103 -12.32 -9.81 -2.62
CA ALA A 103 -13.44 -9.00 -2.14
C ALA A 103 -12.95 -7.89 -1.19
N GLU A 104 -12.07 -8.22 -0.24
CA GLU A 104 -11.50 -7.24 0.69
C GLU A 104 -10.60 -6.23 -0.04
N GLN A 105 -9.81 -6.70 -1.00
CA GLN A 105 -9.01 -5.83 -1.85
C GLN A 105 -9.89 -4.87 -2.67
N ALA A 106 -11.02 -5.34 -3.20
CA ALA A 106 -11.98 -4.54 -3.94
C ALA A 106 -12.67 -3.50 -3.06
N ASP A 107 -13.06 -3.89 -1.84
CA ASP A 107 -13.68 -2.98 -0.87
C ASP A 107 -12.70 -1.86 -0.46
N GLY A 108 -11.44 -2.21 -0.22
CA GLY A 108 -10.41 -1.21 0.09
C GLY A 108 -10.14 -0.24 -1.05
N LEU A 109 -10.16 -0.73 -2.29
CA LEU A 109 -10.04 0.12 -3.47
C LEU A 109 -11.28 1.03 -3.63
N ASP A 110 -12.48 0.50 -3.44
CA ASP A 110 -13.72 1.27 -3.53
C ASP A 110 -13.77 2.40 -2.50
N GLU A 111 -13.40 2.12 -1.26
CA GLU A 111 -13.31 3.13 -0.20
C GLU A 111 -12.31 4.25 -0.55
N PHE A 112 -11.14 3.90 -1.11
CA PHE A 112 -10.19 4.90 -1.58
C PHE A 112 -10.76 5.77 -2.71
N LEU A 113 -11.54 5.17 -3.61
CA LEU A 113 -12.14 5.85 -4.75
C LEU A 113 -13.35 6.71 -4.37
N ASP A 114 -13.98 6.46 -3.21
CA ASP A 114 -15.11 7.26 -2.72
C ASP A 114 -14.70 8.69 -2.37
N ASP A 115 -13.55 8.87 -1.74
CA ASP A 115 -13.02 10.20 -1.43
C ASP A 115 -11.48 10.27 -1.56
N PRO A 116 -10.95 10.37 -2.79
CA PRO A 116 -9.51 10.50 -3.01
C PRO A 116 -8.91 11.77 -2.36
N LYS A 117 -9.73 12.82 -2.14
CA LYS A 117 -9.26 14.05 -1.49
C LYS A 117 -9.01 13.82 -0.01
N GLN A 118 -9.84 13.03 0.65
CA GLN A 118 -9.62 12.65 2.03
C GLN A 118 -8.36 11.81 2.17
N ALA A 119 -8.11 10.86 1.27
CA ALA A 119 -6.88 10.08 1.26
C ALA A 119 -5.63 10.97 1.13
N ILE A 120 -5.65 11.95 0.22
CA ILE A 120 -4.59 12.96 0.08
C ILE A 120 -4.39 13.74 1.37
N LYS A 121 -5.48 14.20 1.99
CA LYS A 121 -5.42 14.95 3.25
C LYS A 121 -4.80 14.11 4.38
N GLN A 122 -5.20 12.85 4.51
CA GLN A 122 -4.63 11.93 5.50
C GLN A 122 -3.11 11.77 5.32
N MET A 123 -2.64 11.61 4.07
CA MET A 123 -1.20 11.54 3.78
C MET A 123 -0.47 12.83 4.18
N GLN A 124 -1.07 14.00 3.92
CA GLN A 124 -0.52 15.29 4.33
C GLN A 124 -0.45 15.43 5.85
N ASP A 125 -1.52 15.05 6.54
CA ASP A 125 -1.60 15.10 8.01
C ASP A 125 -0.54 14.18 8.64
N MET A 126 -0.43 12.92 8.20
CA MET A 126 0.59 11.97 8.65
C MET A 126 2.01 12.51 8.42
N HIS A 127 2.28 13.09 7.25
CA HIS A 127 3.56 13.71 6.97
C HIS A 127 3.83 14.91 7.88
N GLY A 128 2.79 15.70 8.19
CA GLY A 128 2.87 16.82 9.13
C GLY A 128 3.24 16.36 10.54
N TRP A 129 2.56 15.34 11.08
CA TRP A 129 2.84 14.78 12.40
C TRP A 129 4.23 14.16 12.47
N TRP A 130 4.61 13.40 11.44
CA TRP A 130 5.96 12.84 11.35
C TRP A 130 7.04 13.94 11.37
N ARG A 131 6.87 15.02 10.61
CA ARG A 131 7.83 16.14 10.56
C ARG A 131 7.89 16.95 11.84
N SER A 132 6.79 17.11 12.55
CA SER A 132 6.75 17.82 13.84
C SER A 132 7.26 16.96 15.00
N GLY A 133 7.43 15.65 14.79
CA GLY A 133 7.80 14.71 15.86
C GLY A 133 6.63 14.38 16.80
N ASP A 134 5.39 14.59 16.35
CA ASP A 134 4.18 14.25 17.10
C ASP A 134 3.88 12.74 16.97
N VAL A 135 4.67 11.95 17.70
CA VAL A 135 4.63 10.48 17.65
C VAL A 135 3.31 9.97 18.19
N ASP A 136 2.78 10.58 19.25
CA ASP A 136 1.52 10.14 19.88
C ASP A 136 0.35 10.34 18.92
N LYS A 137 0.32 11.46 18.21
CA LYS A 137 -0.70 11.74 17.22
C LYS A 137 -0.59 10.78 16.03
N LEU A 138 0.61 10.56 15.55
CA LEU A 138 0.86 9.63 14.44
C LEU A 138 0.40 8.20 14.79
N ASP A 139 0.80 7.68 15.96
CA ASP A 139 0.43 6.33 16.42
C ASP A 139 -1.09 6.21 16.63
N SER A 140 -1.71 7.18 17.33
CA SER A 140 -3.14 7.13 17.64
C SER A 140 -4.02 7.16 16.37
N GLU A 141 -3.70 8.01 15.41
CA GLU A 141 -4.47 8.12 14.16
C GLU A 141 -4.25 6.91 13.24
N MET A 142 -3.02 6.39 13.17
CA MET A 142 -2.75 5.16 12.40
C MET A 142 -3.51 3.97 12.98
N ARG A 143 -3.52 3.80 14.31
CA ARG A 143 -4.27 2.71 14.96
C ARG A 143 -5.77 2.86 14.77
N ALA A 144 -6.31 4.08 14.89
CA ALA A 144 -7.73 4.34 14.67
C ALA A 144 -8.14 4.00 13.23
N GLU A 145 -7.32 4.37 12.25
CA GLU A 145 -7.57 4.06 10.85
C GLU A 145 -7.51 2.55 10.56
N MET A 146 -6.50 1.86 11.09
CA MET A 146 -6.41 0.41 10.97
C MET A 146 -7.60 -0.30 11.61
N ALA A 147 -7.99 0.08 12.82
CA ALA A 147 -9.14 -0.50 13.51
C ALA A 147 -10.46 -0.28 12.75
N ARG A 148 -10.59 0.85 12.04
CA ARG A 148 -11.77 1.18 11.22
C ARG A 148 -11.83 0.36 9.94
N LYS A 149 -10.71 0.24 9.24
CA LYS A 149 -10.67 -0.35 7.89
C LYS A 149 -10.57 -1.87 7.87
N THR A 150 -9.89 -2.47 8.81
CA THR A 150 -9.58 -3.90 8.77
C THR A 150 -9.72 -4.60 10.12
N PRO A 151 -10.96 -4.66 10.70
CA PRO A 151 -11.14 -5.28 12.00
C PRO A 151 -10.78 -6.78 12.02
N GLU A 152 -10.95 -7.50 10.91
CA GLU A 152 -10.64 -8.93 10.79
C GLU A 152 -9.18 -9.19 10.37
N SER A 153 -8.65 -8.47 9.40
CA SER A 153 -7.26 -8.62 8.94
C SER A 153 -6.24 -8.18 9.99
N TYR A 154 -6.64 -7.31 10.93
CA TYR A 154 -5.83 -6.97 12.10
C TYR A 154 -5.65 -8.17 13.06
N ARG A 155 -6.48 -9.21 12.92
CA ARG A 155 -6.40 -10.47 13.67
C ARG A 155 -5.70 -11.59 12.91
N LEU A 156 -5.15 -11.31 11.73
CA LEU A 156 -4.44 -12.35 10.98
C LEU A 156 -3.19 -12.80 11.74
N PRO A 157 -2.93 -14.13 11.75
CA PRO A 157 -1.75 -14.71 12.41
C PRO A 157 -0.41 -14.10 11.96
N ASP A 158 -0.38 -13.43 10.81
CA ASP A 158 0.83 -12.79 10.28
C ASP A 158 1.16 -11.46 10.96
N VAL A 159 0.18 -10.76 11.51
CA VAL A 159 0.46 -9.59 12.38
C VAL A 159 1.08 -10.04 13.69
N ASP A 160 0.60 -11.16 14.27
CA ASP A 160 1.21 -11.76 15.44
C ASP A 160 2.61 -12.31 15.14
N ARG A 161 2.84 -12.82 13.92
CA ARG A 161 4.14 -13.26 13.44
C ARG A 161 5.10 -12.08 13.26
N HIS A 162 4.61 -10.95 12.75
CA HIS A 162 5.40 -9.70 12.63
C HIS A 162 5.76 -9.12 14.00
N ASN A 163 4.84 -9.16 14.95
CA ASN A 163 5.07 -8.72 16.33
C ASN A 163 5.97 -9.69 17.13
N ALA A 164 5.98 -10.98 16.80
CA ALA A 164 6.88 -11.97 17.39
C ALA A 164 8.36 -11.80 16.98
N TRP A 165 8.66 -10.91 16.02
CA TRP A 165 10.02 -10.55 15.60
C TRP A 165 10.60 -9.39 16.42
N LEU A 166 9.77 -8.69 17.19
CA LEU A 166 10.28 -7.75 18.17
C LEU A 166 10.73 -8.56 19.39
N PRO A 167 12.03 -8.57 19.74
CA PRO A 167 12.44 -9.21 20.99
C PRO A 167 11.65 -8.57 22.12
N GLU A 168 10.99 -9.40 22.93
CA GLU A 168 10.43 -8.94 24.20
C GLU A 168 11.56 -8.25 24.92
N GLY A 169 11.40 -6.95 25.18
CA GLY A 169 12.47 -6.09 25.64
C GLY A 169 13.17 -6.66 26.88
N GLU A 170 14.50 -6.80 26.80
CA GLU A 170 15.41 -6.75 27.94
C GLU A 170 15.66 -5.30 28.31
#